data_00adfa8d8d649bbb517e072c2e17c726
#
_entry.id   00adfa8d8d649bbb517e072c2e17c726
#
_cell.length_a   1.000
_cell.length_b   1.000
_cell.length_c   1.000
_cell.angle_alpha   90.00
_cell.angle_beta   90.00
_cell.angle_gamma   90.00
#
_symmetry.space_group_name_H-M   'P 1'
#
loop_
_entity.id
_entity.type
_entity.pdbx_description
1 polymer ?
#
loop_
_entity_poly.entity_id
_entity_poly.type
_entity_poly.pdbx_seq_one_letter_code
_entity_poly.pdbx_strand_id
1 'polypeptide(L)'
;MKITICTCSSRTFIHRAAVAKVAALAQQAGMEVTLVSDLCELCEDKSEAVHDIAQSTIVACYPRAVKSLMAFAGEENIQSLDLRSHTADEVLAALGVDNSQLSTVNSQLTKDWMTQMEAMPQRLGEDAWYPTLDKDVCAECGKCLEFCPFGVYEMVDERIRVVHPHHCKNNCPACARTCPASAIIFPKYDRSPINGGEAKQENAIKLDTTELYAQTLREKLISRKIKLMK
;
A
#
# COMPACT_ATOMS: atom_id res chain seq x y z
N MET A 1 21.30 6.99 12.65
CA MET A 1 20.23 6.16 12.03
C MET A 1 19.69 6.91 10.83
N LYS A 2 19.45 6.21 9.72
CA LYS A 2 18.87 6.80 8.50
C LYS A 2 17.38 6.44 8.43
N ILE A 3 16.54 7.42 8.13
CA ILE A 3 15.10 7.22 7.93
C ILE A 3 14.66 7.80 6.58
N THR A 4 13.73 7.14 5.92
CA THR A 4 13.09 7.62 4.70
C THR A 4 11.59 7.76 4.94
N ILE A 5 11.04 8.96 4.72
CA ILE A 5 9.63 9.23 4.95
C ILE A 5 8.91 9.43 3.61
N CYS A 6 7.88 8.62 3.36
CA CYS A 6 7.00 8.79 2.19
C CYS A 6 5.95 9.86 2.48
N THR A 7 5.85 10.86 1.59
CA THR A 7 4.85 11.94 1.74
C THR A 7 3.48 11.55 1.18
N CYS A 8 3.38 10.45 0.41
CA CYS A 8 2.16 10.00 -0.26
C CYS A 8 1.47 11.12 -1.05
N SER A 9 2.24 11.84 -1.87
CA SER A 9 1.84 13.10 -2.50
C SER A 9 0.60 12.98 -3.38
N SER A 10 0.39 11.83 -4.04
CA SER A 10 -0.69 11.62 -5.00
C SER A 10 -2.08 11.38 -4.35
N ARG A 11 -2.13 10.77 -3.15
CA ARG A 11 -3.40 10.39 -2.48
C ARG A 11 -3.62 11.04 -1.12
N THR A 12 -2.61 11.69 -0.56
CA THR A 12 -2.69 12.37 0.74
C THR A 12 -3.18 11.48 1.91
N PHE A 13 -2.91 10.17 1.86
CA PHE A 13 -3.27 9.25 2.95
C PHE A 13 -2.42 9.45 4.21
N ILE A 14 -1.29 10.13 4.07
CA ILE A 14 -0.42 10.54 5.17
C ILE A 14 -0.50 12.06 5.31
N HIS A 15 -0.79 12.53 6.50
CA HIS A 15 -0.94 13.96 6.75
C HIS A 15 0.41 14.67 6.68
N ARG A 16 0.54 15.68 5.83
CA ARG A 16 1.78 16.46 5.66
C ARG A 16 2.32 17.05 6.97
N ALA A 17 1.42 17.49 7.85
CA ALA A 17 1.83 18.00 9.17
C ALA A 17 2.48 16.91 10.04
N ALA A 18 2.01 15.67 9.96
CA ALA A 18 2.62 14.54 10.67
C ALA A 18 4.00 14.21 10.08
N VAL A 19 4.13 14.20 8.75
CA VAL A 19 5.43 14.02 8.05
C VAL A 19 6.43 15.08 8.50
N ALA A 20 6.04 16.36 8.46
CA ALA A 20 6.91 17.47 8.85
C ALA A 20 7.33 17.40 10.32
N LYS A 21 6.42 17.01 11.22
CA LYS A 21 6.71 16.81 12.64
C LYS A 21 7.71 15.68 12.86
N VAL A 22 7.49 14.52 12.23
CA VAL A 22 8.41 13.37 12.33
C VAL A 22 9.78 13.75 11.78
N ALA A 23 9.84 14.37 10.60
CA ALA A 23 11.09 14.77 9.97
C ALA A 23 11.89 15.76 10.84
N ALA A 24 11.22 16.80 11.37
CA ALA A 24 11.86 17.81 12.18
C ALA A 24 12.44 17.23 13.48
N LEU A 25 11.66 16.41 14.20
CA LEU A 25 12.08 15.84 15.48
C LEU A 25 13.13 14.73 15.31
N ALA A 26 13.01 13.90 14.26
CA ALA A 26 14.02 12.92 13.94
C ALA A 26 15.36 13.59 13.56
N GLN A 27 15.32 14.69 12.81
CA GLN A 27 16.52 15.48 12.49
C GLN A 27 17.13 16.11 13.75
N GLN A 28 16.31 16.66 14.64
CA GLN A 28 16.76 17.19 15.94
C GLN A 28 17.43 16.11 16.80
N ALA A 29 16.95 14.87 16.72
CA ALA A 29 17.54 13.72 17.39
C ALA A 29 18.81 13.17 16.68
N GLY A 30 19.33 13.86 15.66
CA GLY A 30 20.55 13.49 14.94
C GLY A 30 20.36 12.37 13.92
N MET A 31 19.14 12.11 13.47
CA MET A 31 18.88 11.14 12.39
C MET A 31 19.07 11.79 11.02
N GLU A 32 19.54 11.03 10.06
CA GLU A 32 19.56 11.41 8.65
C GLU A 32 18.15 11.18 8.07
N VAL A 33 17.49 12.25 7.62
CA VAL A 33 16.10 12.22 7.13
C VAL A 33 16.07 12.46 5.63
N THR A 34 15.44 11.55 4.90
CA THR A 34 15.17 11.68 3.46
C THR A 34 13.67 11.64 3.23
N LEU A 35 13.15 12.53 2.38
CA LEU A 35 11.77 12.48 1.93
C LEU A 35 11.67 11.88 0.53
N VAL A 36 10.62 11.09 0.31
CA VAL A 36 10.22 10.63 -1.02
C VAL A 36 8.78 11.04 -1.29
N SER A 37 8.49 11.49 -2.51
CA SER A 37 7.17 11.97 -2.90
C SER A 37 6.13 10.85 -2.88
N ASP A 38 6.46 9.72 -3.50
CA ASP A 38 5.57 8.58 -3.63
C ASP A 38 6.36 7.28 -3.76
N LEU A 39 6.35 6.47 -2.69
CA LEU A 39 7.03 5.18 -2.67
C LEU A 39 6.42 4.19 -3.67
N CYS A 40 5.09 4.27 -3.91
CA CYS A 40 4.43 3.39 -4.87
C CYS A 40 4.94 3.62 -6.29
N GLU A 41 5.17 4.89 -6.67
CA GLU A 41 5.72 5.26 -7.98
C GLU A 41 7.16 4.76 -8.14
N LEU A 42 8.01 5.01 -7.14
CA LEU A 42 9.40 4.55 -7.19
C LEU A 42 9.50 3.02 -7.31
N CYS A 43 8.62 2.28 -6.62
CA CYS A 43 8.58 0.82 -6.71
C CYS A 43 7.97 0.34 -8.04
N GLU A 44 6.97 1.04 -8.61
CA GLU A 44 6.40 0.71 -9.92
C GLU A 44 7.46 0.77 -11.00
N ASP A 45 8.25 1.84 -10.98
CA ASP A 45 9.32 2.10 -11.95
C ASP A 45 10.62 1.33 -11.64
N LYS A 46 10.65 0.60 -10.51
CA LYS A 46 11.85 -0.09 -10.00
C LYS A 46 13.08 0.83 -10.00
N SER A 47 12.87 2.05 -9.53
CA SER A 47 13.89 3.09 -9.47
C SER A 47 15.12 2.63 -8.66
N GLU A 48 16.31 2.99 -9.10
CA GLU A 48 17.56 2.71 -8.36
C GLU A 48 17.54 3.24 -6.91
N ALA A 49 16.79 4.32 -6.67
CA ALA A 49 16.60 4.89 -5.33
C ALA A 49 15.95 3.91 -4.33
N VAL A 50 15.21 2.90 -4.81
CA VAL A 50 14.54 1.91 -3.93
C VAL A 50 15.56 1.12 -3.12
N HIS A 51 16.73 0.81 -3.70
CA HIS A 51 17.81 0.13 -2.99
C HIS A 51 18.33 0.95 -1.79
N ASP A 52 18.56 2.25 -1.98
CA ASP A 52 19.00 3.14 -0.89
C ASP A 52 17.92 3.32 0.18
N ILE A 53 16.65 3.36 -0.24
CA ILE A 53 15.51 3.42 0.66
C ILE A 53 15.44 2.16 1.54
N ALA A 54 15.69 0.97 0.98
CA ALA A 54 15.69 -0.30 1.70
C ALA A 54 16.73 -0.36 2.84
N GLN A 55 17.82 0.42 2.75
CA GLN A 55 18.87 0.51 3.78
C GLN A 55 18.47 1.45 4.95
N SER A 56 17.30 2.04 4.92
CA SER A 56 16.78 2.96 5.95
C SER A 56 15.57 2.38 6.67
N THR A 57 15.18 2.97 7.81
CA THR A 57 13.85 2.74 8.37
C THR A 57 12.83 3.55 7.58
N ILE A 58 11.89 2.86 6.95
CA ILE A 58 10.87 3.47 6.06
C ILE A 58 9.67 3.90 6.90
N VAL A 59 9.38 5.19 6.94
CA VAL A 59 8.17 5.73 7.56
C VAL A 59 7.15 6.03 6.46
N ALA A 60 6.09 5.24 6.37
CA ALA A 60 5.15 5.33 5.26
C ALA A 60 3.74 4.89 5.66
N CYS A 61 3.00 4.26 4.74
CA CYS A 61 1.70 3.66 5.02
C CYS A 61 1.85 2.30 5.74
N TYR A 62 0.82 1.46 5.71
CA TYR A 62 0.79 0.18 6.42
C TYR A 62 2.03 -0.69 6.16
N PRO A 63 2.67 -1.27 7.18
CA PRO A 63 3.89 -2.07 7.04
C PRO A 63 3.75 -3.22 6.04
N ARG A 64 2.58 -3.89 6.02
CA ARG A 64 2.28 -4.96 5.07
C ARG A 64 2.30 -4.46 3.62
N ALA A 65 1.79 -3.24 3.37
CA ALA A 65 1.83 -2.62 2.04
C ALA A 65 3.25 -2.24 1.66
N VAL A 66 4.00 -1.63 2.57
CA VAL A 66 5.41 -1.26 2.33
C VAL A 66 6.26 -2.50 2.05
N LYS A 67 6.10 -3.58 2.84
CA LYS A 67 6.79 -4.84 2.62
C LYS A 67 6.50 -5.42 1.23
N SER A 68 5.24 -5.44 0.81
CA SER A 68 4.86 -5.97 -0.51
C SER A 68 5.34 -5.09 -1.67
N LEU A 69 5.36 -3.76 -1.50
CA LEU A 69 5.92 -2.82 -2.47
C LEU A 69 7.42 -3.03 -2.67
N MET A 70 8.17 -3.07 -1.57
CA MET A 70 9.62 -3.26 -1.61
C MET A 70 9.98 -4.62 -2.20
N ALA A 71 9.26 -5.69 -1.81
CA ALA A 71 9.42 -7.03 -2.38
C ALA A 71 9.10 -7.10 -3.89
N PHE A 72 8.13 -6.29 -4.37
CA PHE A 72 7.85 -6.15 -5.80
C PHE A 72 9.01 -5.49 -6.55
N ALA A 73 9.66 -4.50 -5.93
CA ALA A 73 10.83 -3.81 -6.48
C ALA A 73 12.14 -4.61 -6.33
N GLY A 74 12.12 -5.75 -5.62
CA GLY A 74 13.28 -6.64 -5.46
C GLY A 74 13.99 -6.53 -4.12
N GLU A 75 13.48 -5.72 -3.20
CA GLU A 75 14.07 -5.50 -1.88
C GLU A 75 13.31 -6.28 -0.80
N GLU A 76 14.06 -7.00 0.02
CA GLU A 76 13.53 -7.80 1.14
C GLU A 76 14.17 -7.35 2.47
N ASN A 77 13.65 -7.82 3.60
CA ASN A 77 14.17 -7.54 4.95
C ASN A 77 14.20 -6.05 5.33
N ILE A 78 13.20 -5.29 4.93
CA ILE A 78 13.05 -3.88 5.24
C ILE A 78 12.45 -3.66 6.63
N GLN A 79 12.77 -2.51 7.23
CA GLN A 79 12.10 -2.00 8.43
C GLN A 79 11.13 -0.89 8.03
N SER A 80 9.89 -0.96 8.51
CA SER A 80 8.90 0.08 8.22
C SER A 80 8.05 0.41 9.41
N LEU A 81 7.65 1.69 9.50
CA LEU A 81 6.75 2.25 10.51
C LEU A 81 5.53 2.87 9.83
N ASP A 82 4.39 2.68 10.45
CA ASP A 82 3.10 3.15 9.94
C ASP A 82 2.81 4.58 10.40
N LEU A 83 2.79 5.52 9.46
CA LEU A 83 2.35 6.90 9.70
C LEU A 83 0.94 7.17 9.12
N ARG A 84 0.31 6.17 8.52
CA ARG A 84 -1.06 6.28 8.00
C ARG A 84 -2.10 6.09 9.09
N SER A 85 -1.88 5.17 10.03
CA SER A 85 -2.81 4.84 11.11
C SER A 85 -2.30 5.26 12.50
N HIS A 86 -1.02 5.55 12.64
CA HIS A 86 -0.42 6.01 13.89
C HIS A 86 -0.15 7.52 13.86
N THR A 87 -0.11 8.10 15.05
CA THR A 87 0.27 9.51 15.23
C THR A 87 1.77 9.71 15.04
N ALA A 88 2.16 10.96 14.74
CA ALA A 88 3.57 11.32 14.66
C ALA A 88 4.34 10.98 15.95
N ASP A 89 3.70 11.12 17.12
CA ASP A 89 4.33 10.86 18.42
C ASP A 89 4.59 9.37 18.65
N GLU A 90 3.66 8.49 18.24
CA GLU A 90 3.85 7.04 18.29
C GLU A 90 4.98 6.58 17.38
N VAL A 91 5.06 7.15 16.17
CA VAL A 91 6.15 6.84 15.23
C VAL A 91 7.49 7.32 15.76
N LEU A 92 7.56 8.53 16.36
CA LEU A 92 8.78 9.05 16.97
C LEU A 92 9.23 8.20 18.16
N ALA A 93 8.30 7.76 19.02
CA ALA A 93 8.61 6.85 20.11
C ALA A 93 9.18 5.50 19.58
N ALA A 94 8.63 4.97 18.50
CA ALA A 94 9.14 3.76 17.85
C ALA A 94 10.53 3.97 17.21
N LEU A 95 10.87 5.19 16.82
CA LEU A 95 12.21 5.59 16.35
C LEU A 95 13.21 5.82 17.51
N GLY A 96 12.74 5.73 18.77
CA GLY A 96 13.58 5.97 19.96
C GLY A 96 13.80 7.46 20.31
N VAL A 97 12.93 8.34 19.82
CA VAL A 97 12.96 9.76 20.17
C VAL A 97 12.26 9.97 21.51
N ASP A 98 12.97 10.53 22.48
CA ASP A 98 12.47 10.74 23.85
C ASP A 98 11.31 11.72 23.90
N ASN A 99 10.31 11.42 24.75
CA ASN A 99 9.16 12.30 25.00
C ASN A 99 9.53 13.71 25.45
N SER A 100 10.66 13.89 26.13
CA SER A 100 11.19 15.20 26.51
C SER A 100 11.56 16.07 25.31
N GLN A 101 11.94 15.45 24.20
CA GLN A 101 12.29 16.14 22.94
C GLN A 101 11.04 16.49 22.12
N LEU A 102 9.92 15.78 22.31
CA LEU A 102 8.65 16.02 21.61
C LEU A 102 8.01 17.36 21.99
N SER A 103 8.31 17.89 23.17
CA SER A 103 7.73 19.16 23.67
C SER A 103 8.37 20.42 23.07
N THR A 104 9.51 20.30 22.38
CA THR A 104 10.29 21.42 21.84
C THR A 104 10.51 21.31 20.34
N VAL A 105 9.39 21.16 19.60
CA VAL A 105 9.49 21.17 18.13
C VAL A 105 10.00 22.53 17.65
N ASN A 106 11.13 22.52 16.96
CA ASN A 106 11.60 23.72 16.28
C ASN A 106 10.62 24.09 15.15
N SER A 107 9.84 25.14 15.36
CA SER A 107 8.82 25.58 14.40
C SER A 107 9.41 25.95 13.04
N GLN A 108 10.67 26.39 12.98
CA GLN A 108 11.35 26.69 11.74
C GLN A 108 11.67 25.43 10.94
N LEU A 109 12.23 24.38 11.58
CA LEU A 109 12.49 23.10 10.92
C LEU A 109 11.20 22.48 10.35
N THR A 110 10.09 22.56 11.08
CA THR A 110 8.81 22.06 10.57
C THR A 110 8.36 22.81 9.32
N LYS A 111 8.54 24.15 9.28
CA LYS A 111 8.23 24.95 8.08
C LYS A 111 9.16 24.63 6.92
N ASP A 112 10.44 24.42 7.18
CA ASP A 112 11.43 24.07 6.16
C ASP A 112 11.08 22.73 5.50
N TRP A 113 10.69 21.72 6.31
CA TRP A 113 10.22 20.43 5.80
C TRP A 113 8.90 20.56 5.02
N MET A 114 7.97 21.40 5.44
CA MET A 114 6.74 21.67 4.67
C MET A 114 7.06 22.28 3.32
N THR A 115 7.94 23.27 3.26
CA THR A 115 8.40 23.91 2.02
C THR A 115 9.09 22.90 1.11
N GLN A 116 9.92 22.03 1.67
CA GLN A 116 10.59 20.98 0.89
C GLN A 116 9.57 20.01 0.28
N MET A 117 8.54 19.60 1.02
CA MET A 117 7.47 18.74 0.48
C MET A 117 6.67 19.41 -0.64
N GLU A 118 6.45 20.73 -0.56
CA GLU A 118 5.77 21.50 -1.61
C GLU A 118 6.60 21.59 -2.89
N ALA A 119 7.92 21.64 -2.75
CA ALA A 119 8.85 21.70 -3.87
C ALA A 119 9.14 20.33 -4.51
N MET A 120 8.70 19.23 -3.92
CA MET A 120 8.94 17.89 -4.44
C MET A 120 8.21 17.68 -5.77
N PRO A 121 8.87 17.00 -6.74
CA PRO A 121 8.23 16.66 -8.00
C PRO A 121 7.03 15.74 -7.75
N GLN A 122 5.95 16.00 -8.47
CA GLN A 122 4.77 15.13 -8.49
C GLN A 122 4.64 14.51 -9.88
N ARG A 123 4.23 13.24 -9.92
CA ARG A 123 3.93 12.56 -11.18
C ARG A 123 2.79 13.31 -11.90
N LEU A 124 3.00 13.57 -13.17
CA LEU A 124 1.96 14.07 -14.06
C LEU A 124 1.21 12.88 -14.67
N GLY A 125 -0.12 12.91 -14.63
CA GLY A 125 -0.97 11.86 -15.18
C GLY A 125 -1.61 10.98 -14.11
N GLU A 126 -1.75 9.69 -14.44
CA GLU A 126 -2.41 8.74 -13.55
C GLU A 126 -1.50 8.33 -12.39
N ASP A 127 -2.11 8.03 -11.26
CA ASP A 127 -1.43 7.48 -10.09
C ASP A 127 -0.71 6.17 -10.42
N ALA A 128 0.35 5.87 -9.66
CA ALA A 128 0.92 4.53 -9.58
C ALA A 128 -0.11 3.59 -8.92
N TRP A 129 -0.96 2.99 -9.76
CA TRP A 129 -2.03 2.09 -9.34
C TRP A 129 -1.80 0.69 -9.89
N TYR A 130 -1.30 -0.19 -9.07
CA TYR A 130 -1.03 -1.57 -9.42
C TYR A 130 -1.12 -2.48 -8.19
N PRO A 131 -1.36 -3.77 -8.37
CA PRO A 131 -1.33 -4.74 -7.28
C PRO A 131 0.09 -5.08 -6.89
N THR A 132 0.30 -5.30 -5.60
CA THR A 132 1.46 -6.03 -5.09
C THR A 132 0.99 -7.30 -4.38
N LEU A 133 1.90 -8.25 -4.20
CA LEU A 133 1.59 -9.55 -3.61
C LEU A 133 2.28 -9.68 -2.25
N ASP A 134 1.49 -9.98 -1.24
CA ASP A 134 1.99 -10.45 0.04
C ASP A 134 2.38 -11.93 -0.11
N LYS A 135 3.68 -12.17 -0.25
CA LYS A 135 4.25 -13.50 -0.48
C LYS A 135 4.06 -14.43 0.71
N ASP A 136 3.88 -13.89 1.93
CA ASP A 136 3.75 -14.71 3.15
C ASP A 136 2.39 -15.42 3.21
N VAL A 137 1.36 -14.85 2.57
CA VAL A 137 -0.01 -15.39 2.60
C VAL A 137 -0.52 -15.82 1.22
N CYS A 138 0.22 -15.56 0.14
CA CYS A 138 -0.17 -15.97 -1.20
C CYS A 138 -0.14 -17.50 -1.31
N ALA A 139 -1.29 -18.09 -1.71
CA ALA A 139 -1.43 -19.52 -1.89
C ALA A 139 -1.12 -19.99 -3.33
N GLU A 140 -0.59 -19.14 -4.19
CA GLU A 140 -0.24 -19.37 -5.59
C GLU A 140 -1.39 -20.02 -6.41
N CYS A 141 -2.64 -19.75 -6.03
CA CYS A 141 -3.84 -20.42 -6.56
C CYS A 141 -4.24 -19.99 -7.99
N GLY A 142 -3.57 -19.01 -8.58
CA GLY A 142 -3.80 -18.54 -9.96
C GLY A 142 -5.07 -17.70 -10.19
N LYS A 143 -5.99 -17.55 -9.23
CA LYS A 143 -7.27 -16.87 -9.44
C LYS A 143 -7.12 -15.42 -9.94
N CYS A 144 -6.11 -14.70 -9.48
CA CYS A 144 -5.84 -13.33 -9.94
C CYS A 144 -5.37 -13.29 -11.40
N LEU A 145 -4.59 -14.28 -11.83
CA LEU A 145 -4.13 -14.43 -13.21
C LEU A 145 -5.32 -14.71 -14.15
N GLU A 146 -6.16 -15.70 -13.80
CA GLU A 146 -7.35 -16.04 -14.59
C GLU A 146 -8.38 -14.90 -14.64
N PHE A 147 -8.51 -14.16 -13.54
CA PHE A 147 -9.52 -13.12 -13.41
C PHE A 147 -9.16 -11.83 -14.13
N CYS A 148 -7.87 -11.46 -14.20
CA CYS A 148 -7.44 -10.16 -14.74
C CYS A 148 -7.39 -10.15 -16.27
N PRO A 149 -8.29 -9.42 -16.96
CA PRO A 149 -8.28 -9.37 -18.43
C PRO A 149 -7.17 -8.50 -19.02
N PHE A 150 -6.41 -7.77 -18.16
CA PHE A 150 -5.41 -6.81 -18.60
C PHE A 150 -3.99 -7.38 -18.67
N GLY A 151 -3.80 -8.67 -18.32
CA GLY A 151 -2.48 -9.30 -18.37
C GLY A 151 -1.47 -8.74 -17.37
N VAL A 152 -1.93 -8.32 -16.18
CA VAL A 152 -1.08 -7.77 -15.12
C VAL A 152 -0.19 -8.84 -14.50
N TYR A 153 -0.66 -10.09 -14.48
CA TYR A 153 -0.02 -11.23 -13.80
C TYR A 153 0.50 -12.26 -14.76
N GLU A 154 1.57 -12.93 -14.38
CA GLU A 154 2.04 -14.17 -15.03
C GLU A 154 2.40 -15.23 -13.98
N MET A 155 2.42 -16.48 -14.42
CA MET A 155 2.98 -17.60 -13.66
C MET A 155 4.43 -17.78 -14.08
N VAL A 156 5.37 -17.52 -13.17
CA VAL A 156 6.80 -17.68 -13.39
C VAL A 156 7.35 -18.59 -12.29
N ASP A 157 7.99 -19.71 -12.67
CA ASP A 157 8.53 -20.71 -11.73
C ASP A 157 7.49 -21.13 -10.66
N GLU A 158 6.29 -21.51 -11.12
CA GLU A 158 5.16 -21.93 -10.28
C GLU A 158 4.68 -20.85 -9.27
N ARG A 159 5.07 -19.60 -9.47
CA ARG A 159 4.67 -18.48 -8.62
C ARG A 159 3.98 -17.39 -9.42
N ILE A 160 2.96 -16.81 -8.83
CA ILE A 160 2.29 -15.65 -9.41
C ILE A 160 3.19 -14.41 -9.25
N ARG A 161 3.38 -13.71 -10.37
CA ARG A 161 4.14 -12.45 -10.42
C ARG A 161 3.31 -11.35 -11.04
N VAL A 162 3.50 -10.14 -10.55
CA VAL A 162 3.03 -8.92 -11.22
C VAL A 162 4.12 -8.52 -12.20
N VAL A 163 3.85 -8.66 -13.49
CA VAL A 163 4.84 -8.42 -14.56
C VAL A 163 4.56 -7.15 -15.34
N HIS A 164 3.29 -6.76 -15.47
CA HIS A 164 2.87 -5.56 -16.18
C HIS A 164 2.04 -4.64 -15.29
N PRO A 165 2.65 -3.96 -14.30
CA PRO A 165 1.93 -3.09 -13.36
C PRO A 165 1.16 -1.97 -14.08
N HIS A 166 1.75 -1.37 -15.12
CA HIS A 166 1.12 -0.30 -15.92
C HIS A 166 -0.11 -0.74 -16.74
N HIS A 167 -0.33 -2.05 -16.92
CA HIS A 167 -1.54 -2.56 -17.56
C HIS A 167 -2.74 -2.55 -16.60
N CYS A 168 -2.51 -2.33 -15.31
CA CYS A 168 -3.58 -2.32 -14.33
C CYS A 168 -4.51 -1.13 -14.57
N LYS A 169 -5.81 -1.40 -14.71
CA LYS A 169 -6.80 -0.34 -14.84
C LYS A 169 -6.85 0.50 -13.56
N ASN A 170 -6.66 1.81 -13.68
CA ASN A 170 -6.68 2.73 -12.56
C ASN A 170 -7.96 2.58 -11.70
N ASN A 171 -7.81 2.58 -10.39
CA ASN A 171 -8.86 2.39 -9.38
C ASN A 171 -9.63 1.04 -9.47
N CYS A 172 -9.05 0.00 -10.07
CA CYS A 172 -9.64 -1.33 -10.15
C CYS A 172 -9.01 -2.28 -9.12
N PRO A 173 -9.65 -2.59 -7.98
CA PRO A 173 -9.16 -3.56 -6.99
C PRO A 173 -9.84 -4.94 -7.16
N ALA A 174 -10.36 -5.29 -8.34
CA ALA A 174 -11.23 -6.44 -8.53
C ALA A 174 -10.53 -7.78 -8.21
N CYS A 175 -9.28 -7.96 -8.63
CA CYS A 175 -8.48 -9.15 -8.32
C CYS A 175 -8.25 -9.33 -6.80
N ALA A 176 -8.08 -8.23 -6.05
CA ALA A 176 -7.94 -8.30 -4.59
C ALA A 176 -9.23 -8.76 -3.90
N ARG A 177 -10.39 -8.40 -4.46
CA ARG A 177 -11.70 -8.83 -3.94
C ARG A 177 -11.98 -10.31 -4.18
N THR A 178 -11.37 -10.91 -5.19
CA THR A 178 -11.51 -12.34 -5.50
C THR A 178 -10.44 -13.20 -4.85
N CYS A 179 -9.41 -12.60 -4.26
CA CYS A 179 -8.32 -13.32 -3.63
C CYS A 179 -8.76 -13.97 -2.30
N PRO A 180 -8.80 -15.31 -2.17
CA PRO A 180 -9.27 -15.97 -0.95
C PRO A 180 -8.34 -15.76 0.24
N ALA A 181 -7.04 -15.57 -0.02
CA ALA A 181 -6.02 -15.34 0.98
C ALA A 181 -5.82 -13.85 1.33
N SER A 182 -6.55 -12.93 0.65
CA SER A 182 -6.32 -11.48 0.78
C SER A 182 -4.86 -11.06 0.57
N ALA A 183 -4.15 -11.80 -0.29
CA ALA A 183 -2.72 -11.59 -0.57
C ALA A 183 -2.45 -10.41 -1.49
N ILE A 184 -3.46 -9.93 -2.23
CA ILE A 184 -3.29 -8.84 -3.19
C ILE A 184 -3.52 -7.51 -2.50
N ILE A 185 -2.53 -6.64 -2.58
CA ILE A 185 -2.51 -5.34 -1.94
C ILE A 185 -2.48 -4.24 -3.01
N PHE A 186 -3.36 -3.25 -2.85
CA PHE A 186 -3.33 -1.97 -3.55
C PHE A 186 -3.09 -0.86 -2.53
N PRO A 187 -1.86 -0.41 -2.31
CA PRO A 187 -1.54 0.53 -1.24
C PRO A 187 -2.33 1.84 -1.31
N LYS A 188 -2.68 2.27 -2.53
CA LYS A 188 -3.49 3.46 -2.80
C LYS A 188 -5.01 3.23 -2.73
N TYR A 189 -5.46 2.05 -2.29
CA TYR A 189 -6.86 1.81 -2.00
C TYR A 189 -7.26 2.37 -0.63
N ASP A 190 -8.53 2.78 -0.48
CA ASP A 190 -9.02 3.44 0.73
C ASP A 190 -9.40 2.47 1.86
N ARG A 191 -9.64 1.18 1.54
CA ARG A 191 -10.20 0.20 2.49
C ARG A 191 -9.27 -0.97 2.77
N SER A 192 -9.17 -1.31 4.07
CA SER A 192 -8.53 -2.55 4.51
C SER A 192 -9.43 -3.77 4.24
N PRO A 193 -8.85 -4.94 3.99
CA PRO A 193 -7.42 -5.26 4.02
C PRO A 193 -6.69 -5.01 2.69
N ILE A 194 -7.39 -4.57 1.63
CA ILE A 194 -6.84 -4.42 0.27
C ILE A 194 -5.70 -3.41 0.23
N ASN A 195 -5.73 -2.40 1.09
CA ASN A 195 -4.67 -1.39 1.18
C ASN A 195 -3.45 -1.81 2.03
N GLY A 196 -3.44 -3.04 2.53
CA GLY A 196 -2.39 -3.56 3.39
C GLY A 196 -2.61 -3.35 4.90
N GLY A 197 -3.69 -2.65 5.29
CA GLY A 197 -4.10 -2.53 6.69
C GLY A 197 -4.81 -3.78 7.19
N GLU A 198 -5.03 -3.85 8.51
CA GLU A 198 -5.75 -4.96 9.13
C GLU A 198 -7.23 -4.99 8.71
N ALA A 199 -7.75 -6.19 8.51
CA ALA A 199 -9.18 -6.38 8.27
C ALA A 199 -9.94 -6.11 9.56
N LYS A 200 -10.68 -5.01 9.64
CA LYS A 200 -11.71 -4.87 10.66
C LYS A 200 -12.77 -5.94 10.40
N GLN A 201 -13.12 -6.73 11.40
CA GLN A 201 -14.07 -7.85 11.28
C GLN A 201 -15.42 -7.45 10.66
N GLU A 202 -15.81 -6.19 10.75
CA GLU A 202 -17.04 -5.63 10.20
C GLU A 202 -17.04 -5.40 8.68
N ASN A 203 -15.88 -5.37 8.01
CA ASN A 203 -15.76 -5.00 6.60
C ASN A 203 -15.21 -6.10 5.68
N ALA A 204 -14.99 -7.29 6.19
CA ALA A 204 -14.59 -8.44 5.38
C ALA A 204 -15.82 -9.03 4.66
N ILE A 205 -16.39 -8.31 3.69
CA ILE A 205 -17.30 -8.91 2.72
C ILE A 205 -16.44 -9.83 1.84
N LYS A 206 -16.20 -11.04 2.33
CA LYS A 206 -15.75 -12.15 1.48
C LYS A 206 -16.95 -12.51 0.61
N LEU A 207 -16.93 -12.06 -0.63
CA LEU A 207 -17.85 -12.57 -1.62
C LEU A 207 -17.50 -14.04 -1.84
N ASP A 208 -18.25 -14.95 -1.23
CA ASP A 208 -18.23 -16.34 -1.63
C ASP A 208 -18.85 -16.44 -3.02
N THR A 209 -17.98 -16.40 -4.03
CA THR A 209 -18.39 -16.46 -5.44
C THR A 209 -19.13 -17.74 -5.75
N THR A 210 -18.88 -18.82 -5.01
CA THR A 210 -19.54 -20.12 -5.17
C THR A 210 -20.99 -20.04 -4.70
N GLU A 211 -21.24 -19.38 -3.57
CA GLU A 211 -22.56 -19.20 -2.99
C GLU A 211 -23.41 -18.21 -3.81
N LEU A 212 -22.78 -17.11 -4.26
CA LEU A 212 -23.42 -16.12 -5.12
C LEU A 212 -23.83 -16.73 -6.48
N TYR A 213 -22.97 -17.58 -7.06
CA TYR A 213 -23.25 -18.27 -8.31
C TYR A 213 -24.36 -19.30 -8.14
N ALA A 214 -24.36 -20.05 -7.02
CA ALA A 214 -25.42 -21.01 -6.69
C ALA A 214 -26.79 -20.33 -6.46
N GLN A 215 -26.83 -19.17 -5.80
CA GLN A 215 -28.05 -18.39 -5.61
C GLN A 215 -28.59 -17.87 -6.96
N THR A 216 -27.73 -17.29 -7.81
CA THR A 216 -28.12 -16.78 -9.13
C THR A 216 -28.64 -17.89 -10.04
N LEU A 217 -28.03 -19.10 -9.99
CA LEU A 217 -28.49 -20.28 -10.73
C LEU A 217 -29.87 -20.77 -10.22
N ARG A 218 -30.05 -20.82 -8.89
CA ARG A 218 -31.36 -21.20 -8.29
C ARG A 218 -32.46 -20.22 -8.68
N GLU A 219 -32.21 -18.93 -8.63
CA GLU A 219 -33.18 -17.89 -9.05
C GLU A 219 -33.53 -18.02 -10.54
N LYS A 220 -32.55 -18.23 -11.41
CA LYS A 220 -32.78 -18.46 -12.84
C LYS A 220 -33.56 -19.76 -13.13
N LEU A 221 -33.33 -20.82 -12.36
CA LEU A 221 -34.06 -22.08 -12.50
C LEU A 221 -35.49 -21.94 -12.01
N ILE A 222 -35.73 -21.24 -10.91
CA ILE A 222 -37.06 -20.95 -10.37
C ILE A 222 -37.86 -20.08 -11.37
N SER A 223 -37.26 -19.03 -11.92
CA SER A 223 -37.91 -18.15 -12.90
C SER A 223 -38.27 -18.87 -14.21
N ARG A 224 -37.44 -19.82 -14.66
CA ARG A 224 -37.76 -20.67 -15.81
C ARG A 224 -38.87 -21.65 -15.52
N LYS A 225 -38.95 -22.23 -14.31
CA LYS A 225 -40.00 -23.16 -13.90
C LYS A 225 -41.37 -22.45 -13.85
N ILE A 226 -41.41 -21.21 -13.36
CA ILE A 226 -42.62 -20.39 -13.34
C ILE A 226 -43.10 -20.03 -14.74
N LYS A 227 -42.19 -19.83 -15.71
CA LYS A 227 -42.51 -19.53 -17.11
C LYS A 227 -43.07 -20.73 -17.88
N LEU A 228 -42.73 -21.96 -17.48
CA LEU A 228 -43.19 -23.20 -18.12
C LEU A 228 -44.53 -23.70 -17.57
N MET A 229 -45.01 -23.08 -16.45
CA MET A 229 -46.30 -23.42 -15.81
C MET A 229 -47.40 -22.43 -16.15
N LYS A 230 -47.18 -21.48 -17.05
CA LYS A 230 -48.15 -20.57 -17.69
C LYS A 230 -48.34 -20.94 -19.16
#